data_252dd1333700228da14b103d20759082
#
_entry.id   252dd1333700228da14b103d20759082
#
_cell.length_a   1.000
_cell.length_b   1.000
_cell.length_c   1.000
_cell.angle_alpha   90.00
_cell.angle_beta   90.00
_cell.angle_gamma   90.00
#
_symmetry.space_group_name_H-M   'P 1'
#
loop_
_entity.id
_entity.type
_entity.pdbx_description
1 polymer ?
#
loop_
_entity_poly.entity_id
_entity_poly.type
_entity_poly.pdbx_seq_one_letter_code
_entity_poly.pdbx_strand_id
1 'polypeptide(L)'
;MKYVNVNEIAAKWNLSERSVRNYCAHGKIPGVILDGKTWRIPEDAVKPVRKKRAQKIANDLLTRLKMEKEAGIPGGIYHKVQIELTYNSNHMEGSRLTHDQTRYIFETNTIGIQDEVVNVDDIVETANHFRCIDQIIELAKYPLSEAFIKQLHY
;
A
#
# COMPACT_ATOMS: atom_id res chain seq x y z
N MET A 1 6.91 46.18 -14.72
CA MET A 1 6.79 44.74 -15.06
C MET A 1 5.88 44.62 -16.26
N LYS A 2 6.29 43.88 -17.26
CA LYS A 2 5.48 43.67 -18.47
C LYS A 2 4.62 42.41 -18.25
N TYR A 3 3.34 42.48 -18.57
CA TYR A 3 2.40 41.38 -18.41
C TYR A 3 1.97 40.87 -19.79
N VAL A 4 1.83 39.56 -19.87
CA VAL A 4 1.38 38.84 -21.08
C VAL A 4 0.11 38.06 -20.78
N ASN A 5 -0.57 37.63 -21.82
CA ASN A 5 -1.80 36.86 -21.69
C ASN A 5 -1.51 35.33 -21.57
N VAL A 6 -2.57 34.56 -21.27
CA VAL A 6 -2.48 33.13 -21.10
C VAL A 6 -1.95 32.40 -22.35
N ASN A 7 -2.34 32.89 -23.54
CA ASN A 7 -2.00 32.26 -24.82
C ASN A 7 -0.48 32.36 -25.09
N GLU A 8 0.11 33.53 -24.81
CA GLU A 8 1.54 33.77 -24.99
C GLU A 8 2.38 32.88 -24.05
N ILE A 9 1.97 32.77 -22.79
CA ILE A 9 2.66 31.88 -21.82
C ILE A 9 2.43 30.40 -22.16
N ALA A 10 1.25 30.03 -22.65
CA ALA A 10 0.97 28.66 -23.09
C ALA A 10 1.90 28.24 -24.23
N ALA A 11 2.08 29.11 -25.23
CA ALA A 11 3.03 28.90 -26.32
C ALA A 11 4.49 28.83 -25.82
N LYS A 12 4.90 29.77 -24.96
CA LYS A 12 6.26 29.82 -24.38
C LYS A 12 6.61 28.57 -23.59
N TRP A 13 5.66 28.00 -22.85
CA TRP A 13 5.87 26.84 -21.99
C TRP A 13 5.53 25.52 -22.66
N ASN A 14 5.03 25.53 -23.89
CA ASN A 14 4.50 24.37 -24.61
C ASN A 14 3.45 23.62 -23.75
N LEU A 15 2.42 24.37 -23.34
CA LEU A 15 1.32 23.88 -22.54
C LEU A 15 -0.02 24.32 -23.15
N SER A 16 -1.12 23.62 -22.76
CA SER A 16 -2.46 24.12 -23.08
C SER A 16 -2.81 25.34 -22.22
N GLU A 17 -3.60 26.25 -22.78
CA GLU A 17 -4.15 27.40 -22.05
C GLU A 17 -4.85 27.01 -20.75
N ARG A 18 -5.60 25.89 -20.79
CA ARG A 18 -6.26 25.32 -19.61
C ARG A 18 -5.28 25.00 -18.48
N SER A 19 -4.11 24.47 -18.81
CA SER A 19 -3.05 24.17 -17.84
C SER A 19 -2.49 25.44 -17.21
N VAL A 20 -2.27 26.47 -18.03
CA VAL A 20 -1.79 27.77 -17.54
C VAL A 20 -2.83 28.44 -16.63
N ARG A 21 -4.11 28.46 -17.04
CA ARG A 21 -5.21 28.99 -16.18
C ARG A 21 -5.29 28.24 -14.84
N ASN A 22 -5.12 26.91 -14.85
CA ASN A 22 -5.07 26.13 -13.61
C ASN A 22 -3.89 26.52 -12.72
N TYR A 23 -2.72 26.79 -13.28
CA TYR A 23 -1.58 27.27 -12.49
C TYR A 23 -1.84 28.65 -11.88
N CYS A 24 -2.47 29.55 -12.62
CA CYS A 24 -2.88 30.86 -12.11
C CYS A 24 -3.89 30.72 -10.96
N ALA A 25 -4.96 29.95 -11.18
CA ALA A 25 -6.03 29.75 -10.20
C ALA A 25 -5.56 29.09 -8.88
N HIS A 26 -4.51 28.25 -8.94
CA HIS A 26 -3.93 27.61 -7.77
C HIS A 26 -2.72 28.36 -7.18
N GLY A 27 -2.49 29.60 -7.58
CA GLY A 27 -1.38 30.42 -7.05
C GLY A 27 0.02 29.86 -7.31
N LYS A 28 0.18 29.01 -8.34
CA LYS A 28 1.48 28.38 -8.66
C LYS A 28 2.42 29.28 -9.45
N ILE A 29 1.96 30.41 -9.92
CA ILE A 29 2.74 31.42 -10.64
C ILE A 29 2.71 32.71 -9.79
N PRO A 30 3.85 33.13 -9.23
CA PRO A 30 3.89 34.35 -8.43
C PRO A 30 3.62 35.58 -9.31
N GLY A 31 2.97 36.60 -8.76
CA GLY A 31 2.73 37.85 -9.42
C GLY A 31 1.63 37.89 -10.50
N VAL A 32 0.80 36.84 -10.59
CA VAL A 32 -0.36 36.81 -11.48
C VAL A 32 -1.45 37.75 -10.97
N ILE A 33 -2.12 38.44 -11.88
CA ILE A 33 -3.25 39.34 -11.61
C ILE A 33 -4.45 38.84 -12.41
N LEU A 34 -5.62 38.80 -11.79
CA LEU A 34 -6.88 38.55 -12.47
C LEU A 34 -7.52 39.90 -12.83
N ASP A 35 -7.53 40.23 -14.11
CA ASP A 35 -8.12 41.45 -14.65
C ASP A 35 -9.47 41.10 -15.31
N GLY A 36 -10.56 41.30 -14.58
CA GLY A 36 -11.88 40.83 -14.98
C GLY A 36 -11.96 39.31 -15.09
N LYS A 37 -12.06 38.79 -16.33
CA LYS A 37 -12.08 37.35 -16.65
C LYS A 37 -10.75 36.85 -17.22
N THR A 38 -9.73 37.71 -17.29
CA THR A 38 -8.48 37.41 -17.96
C THR A 38 -7.30 37.41 -16.99
N TRP A 39 -6.48 36.35 -17.03
CA TRP A 39 -5.27 36.29 -16.25
C TRP A 39 -4.13 37.09 -16.93
N ARG A 40 -3.51 37.99 -16.16
CA ARG A 40 -2.30 38.70 -16.54
C ARG A 40 -1.12 38.08 -15.84
N ILE A 41 -0.14 37.60 -16.61
CA ILE A 41 1.01 36.84 -16.12
C ILE A 41 2.28 37.65 -16.38
N PRO A 42 3.20 37.77 -15.41
CA PRO A 42 4.50 38.40 -15.69
C PRO A 42 5.22 37.69 -16.84
N GLU A 43 5.82 38.46 -17.77
CA GLU A 43 6.53 37.95 -18.93
C GLU A 43 7.74 37.08 -18.54
N ASP A 44 8.34 37.39 -17.39
CA ASP A 44 9.49 36.67 -16.79
C ASP A 44 9.07 35.48 -15.89
N ALA A 45 7.76 35.17 -15.82
CA ALA A 45 7.27 34.05 -15.03
C ALA A 45 7.96 32.73 -15.43
N VAL A 46 8.33 31.97 -14.41
CA VAL A 46 8.96 30.65 -14.58
C VAL A 46 7.89 29.57 -14.59
N LYS A 47 8.01 28.62 -15.53
CA LYS A 47 7.11 27.46 -15.62
C LYS A 47 7.12 26.69 -14.30
N PRO A 48 5.96 26.51 -13.63
CA PRO A 48 5.92 25.70 -12.41
C PRO A 48 6.39 24.28 -12.66
N VAL A 49 7.39 23.85 -11.88
CA VAL A 49 7.86 22.46 -11.94
C VAL A 49 6.74 21.57 -11.42
N ARG A 50 6.25 20.67 -12.27
CA ARG A 50 5.34 19.61 -11.81
C ARG A 50 6.12 18.79 -10.78
N LYS A 51 5.78 18.92 -9.49
CA LYS A 51 6.26 17.92 -8.53
C LYS A 51 5.87 16.57 -9.11
N LYS A 52 6.87 15.75 -9.49
CA LYS A 52 6.60 14.34 -9.85
C LYS A 52 5.73 13.85 -8.71
N ARG A 53 4.48 13.42 -9.01
CA ARG A 53 3.68 12.67 -8.03
C ARG A 53 4.67 11.67 -7.48
N ALA A 54 4.88 11.69 -6.15
CA ALA A 54 5.64 10.66 -5.47
C ALA A 54 5.21 9.36 -6.15
N GLN A 55 6.18 8.63 -6.71
CA GLN A 55 5.94 7.45 -7.51
C GLN A 55 4.82 6.72 -6.80
N LYS A 56 3.68 6.51 -7.48
CA LYS A 56 2.60 5.71 -6.95
C LYS A 56 3.31 4.41 -6.62
N ILE A 57 3.70 4.21 -5.35
CA ILE A 57 4.20 2.94 -4.86
C ILE A 57 3.22 1.96 -5.45
N ALA A 58 3.71 1.05 -6.27
CA ALA A 58 2.85 0.14 -6.98
C ALA A 58 1.89 -0.42 -5.95
N ASN A 59 0.63 -0.01 -6.02
CA ASN A 59 -0.41 -0.35 -5.05
C ASN A 59 -0.89 -1.78 -5.36
N ASP A 60 0.05 -2.65 -5.77
CA ASP A 60 -0.25 -4.05 -5.86
C ASP A 60 -0.26 -4.65 -4.45
N LEU A 61 -1.15 -5.58 -4.25
CA LEU A 61 -1.37 -6.25 -2.97
C LEU A 61 -0.07 -6.87 -2.42
N LEU A 62 0.73 -7.49 -3.29
CA LEU A 62 1.94 -8.17 -2.88
C LEU A 62 2.99 -7.21 -2.31
N THR A 63 3.22 -6.07 -2.97
CA THR A 63 4.14 -5.03 -2.47
C THR A 63 3.66 -4.51 -1.12
N ARG A 64 2.36 -4.32 -0.96
CA ARG A 64 1.79 -3.85 0.30
C ARG A 64 1.96 -4.87 1.43
N LEU A 65 1.68 -6.16 1.16
CA LEU A 65 1.87 -7.23 2.14
C LEU A 65 3.32 -7.32 2.61
N LYS A 66 4.29 -7.26 1.68
CA LYS A 66 5.73 -7.26 2.02
C LYS A 66 6.13 -6.06 2.86
N MET A 67 5.71 -4.86 2.48
CA MET A 67 6.01 -3.64 3.24
C MET A 67 5.43 -3.68 4.66
N GLU A 68 4.18 -4.13 4.82
CA GLU A 68 3.53 -4.22 6.13
C GLU A 68 4.17 -5.30 7.01
N LYS A 69 4.61 -6.42 6.42
CA LYS A 69 5.38 -7.47 7.10
C LYS A 69 6.71 -6.93 7.63
N GLU A 70 7.51 -6.29 6.76
CA GLU A 70 8.81 -5.72 7.13
C GLU A 70 8.70 -4.63 8.20
N ALA A 71 7.66 -3.81 8.11
CA ALA A 71 7.41 -2.72 9.06
C ALA A 71 6.70 -3.16 10.35
N GLY A 72 6.25 -4.43 10.44
CA GLY A 72 5.52 -4.95 11.59
C GLY A 72 4.25 -4.17 11.92
N ILE A 73 3.47 -3.75 10.89
CA ILE A 73 2.31 -2.86 11.08
C ILE A 73 1.15 -3.64 11.70
N PRO A 74 0.74 -3.33 12.95
CA PRO A 74 -0.40 -3.99 13.57
C PRO A 74 -1.71 -3.55 12.91
N GLY A 75 -2.63 -4.50 12.72
CA GLY A 75 -3.95 -4.22 12.12
C GLY A 75 -3.93 -3.90 10.62
N GLY A 76 -2.77 -3.98 9.96
CA GLY A 76 -2.62 -3.84 8.52
C GLY A 76 -3.22 -5.04 7.75
N ILE A 77 -3.15 -4.98 6.42
CA ILE A 77 -3.68 -6.06 5.57
C ILE A 77 -2.88 -7.36 5.75
N TYR A 78 -1.56 -7.27 5.90
CA TYR A 78 -0.70 -8.42 6.19
C TYR A 78 -1.12 -9.09 7.51
N HIS A 79 -1.24 -8.31 8.58
CA HIS A 79 -1.65 -8.79 9.90
C HIS A 79 -3.03 -9.50 9.85
N LYS A 80 -4.00 -8.88 9.15
CA LYS A 80 -5.34 -9.47 8.97
C LYS A 80 -5.29 -10.76 8.16
N VAL A 81 -4.55 -10.78 7.04
CA VAL A 81 -4.43 -11.98 6.20
C VAL A 81 -3.84 -13.13 7.00
N GLN A 82 -2.80 -12.88 7.79
CA GLN A 82 -2.20 -13.91 8.64
C GLN A 82 -3.22 -14.51 9.60
N ILE A 83 -3.93 -13.69 10.35
CA ILE A 83 -4.87 -14.17 11.38
C ILE A 83 -6.11 -14.80 10.77
N GLU A 84 -6.80 -14.07 9.88
CA GLU A 84 -8.08 -14.51 9.33
C GLU A 84 -7.96 -15.76 8.46
N LEU A 85 -6.95 -15.80 7.59
CA LEU A 85 -6.76 -16.96 6.71
C LEU A 85 -6.38 -18.20 7.51
N THR A 86 -5.46 -18.04 8.47
CA THR A 86 -5.04 -19.17 9.32
C THR A 86 -6.19 -19.68 10.19
N TYR A 87 -6.90 -18.80 10.87
CA TYR A 87 -8.05 -19.20 11.68
C TYR A 87 -9.10 -19.95 10.85
N ASN A 88 -9.52 -19.37 9.73
CA ASN A 88 -10.57 -19.97 8.90
C ASN A 88 -10.13 -21.32 8.29
N SER A 89 -8.91 -21.41 7.78
CA SER A 89 -8.38 -22.67 7.23
C SER A 89 -8.34 -23.77 8.27
N ASN A 90 -7.69 -23.51 9.40
CA ASN A 90 -7.51 -24.52 10.44
C ASN A 90 -8.86 -24.91 11.10
N HIS A 91 -9.78 -23.94 11.24
CA HIS A 91 -11.11 -24.22 11.78
C HIS A 91 -11.92 -25.15 10.85
N MET A 92 -11.81 -24.98 9.53
CA MET A 92 -12.42 -25.91 8.55
C MET A 92 -11.82 -27.32 8.63
N GLU A 93 -10.57 -27.45 9.03
CA GLU A 93 -9.87 -28.74 9.19
C GLU A 93 -10.09 -29.34 10.59
N GLY A 94 -10.81 -28.68 11.47
CA GLY A 94 -11.23 -29.18 12.77
C GLY A 94 -10.46 -28.63 13.97
N SER A 95 -9.56 -27.69 13.78
CA SER A 95 -8.89 -27.00 14.89
C SER A 95 -9.88 -26.34 15.83
N ARG A 96 -9.63 -26.44 17.13
CA ARG A 96 -10.46 -25.86 18.19
C ARG A 96 -9.92 -24.53 18.71
N LEU A 97 -8.82 -24.03 18.17
CA LEU A 97 -8.33 -22.71 18.55
C LEU A 97 -9.35 -21.64 18.19
N THR A 98 -9.57 -20.72 19.10
CA THR A 98 -10.42 -19.55 18.86
C THR A 98 -9.67 -18.54 17.99
N HIS A 99 -10.42 -17.61 17.41
CA HIS A 99 -9.84 -16.52 16.65
C HIS A 99 -8.86 -15.68 17.49
N ASP A 100 -9.21 -15.43 18.77
CA ASP A 100 -8.35 -14.68 19.68
C ASP A 100 -7.08 -15.44 20.06
N GLN A 101 -7.15 -16.76 20.23
CA GLN A 101 -5.97 -17.60 20.45
C GLN A 101 -5.07 -17.61 19.22
N THR A 102 -5.63 -17.75 18.01
CA THR A 102 -4.88 -17.68 16.76
C THR A 102 -4.17 -16.32 16.63
N ARG A 103 -4.86 -15.22 16.90
CA ARG A 103 -4.29 -13.89 16.91
C ARG A 103 -3.17 -13.75 17.94
N TYR A 104 -3.39 -14.24 19.15
CA TYR A 104 -2.42 -14.16 20.23
C TYR A 104 -1.12 -14.91 19.89
N ILE A 105 -1.25 -16.11 19.29
CA ILE A 105 -0.08 -16.89 18.82
C ILE A 105 0.68 -16.09 17.75
N PHE A 106 -0.01 -15.48 16.80
CA PHE A 106 0.63 -14.67 15.76
C PHE A 106 1.38 -13.45 16.32
N GLU A 107 0.73 -12.71 17.21
CA GLU A 107 1.28 -11.46 17.76
C GLU A 107 2.43 -11.67 18.76
N THR A 108 2.40 -12.76 19.52
CA THR A 108 3.32 -12.96 20.65
C THR A 108 4.25 -14.16 20.50
N ASN A 109 4.00 -15.02 19.53
CA ASN A 109 4.66 -16.33 19.37
C ASN A 109 4.60 -17.19 20.66
N THR A 110 3.56 -17.00 21.45
CA THR A 110 3.28 -17.75 22.67
C THR A 110 1.82 -18.16 22.71
N ILE A 111 1.43 -19.03 23.63
CA ILE A 111 0.04 -19.37 23.88
C ILE A 111 -0.33 -18.99 25.30
N GLY A 112 -1.35 -18.14 25.43
CA GLY A 112 -1.97 -17.82 26.71
C GLY A 112 -3.18 -18.72 26.93
N ILE A 113 -3.02 -19.78 27.72
CA ILE A 113 -4.11 -20.66 28.10
C ILE A 113 -4.46 -20.37 29.56
N GLN A 114 -5.72 -20.04 29.81
CA GLN A 114 -6.28 -20.05 31.16
C GLN A 114 -7.39 -21.11 31.18
N ASP A 115 -7.14 -22.17 31.96
CA ASP A 115 -8.12 -23.22 32.28
C ASP A 115 -8.75 -24.02 31.09
N GLU A 116 -8.15 -23.97 29.91
CA GLU A 116 -8.60 -24.72 28.73
C GLU A 116 -7.53 -25.74 28.30
N VAL A 117 -7.99 -26.91 27.85
CA VAL A 117 -7.12 -27.91 27.21
C VAL A 117 -7.05 -27.61 25.71
N VAL A 118 -5.88 -27.23 25.22
CA VAL A 118 -5.62 -26.98 23.81
C VAL A 118 -4.81 -28.14 23.23
N ASN A 119 -5.17 -28.60 22.04
CA ASN A 119 -4.43 -29.62 21.35
C ASN A 119 -3.08 -29.03 20.85
N VAL A 120 -1.99 -29.71 21.12
CA VAL A 120 -0.65 -29.28 20.68
C VAL A 120 -0.57 -29.26 19.15
N ASP A 121 -1.21 -30.21 18.47
CA ASP A 121 -1.21 -30.26 17.00
C ASP A 121 -1.86 -29.00 16.40
N ASP A 122 -2.97 -28.52 16.99
CA ASP A 122 -3.63 -27.28 16.55
C ASP A 122 -2.68 -26.07 16.62
N ILE A 123 -1.82 -26.02 17.67
CA ILE A 123 -0.83 -24.94 17.83
C ILE A 123 0.26 -25.04 16.76
N VAL A 124 0.78 -26.25 16.55
CA VAL A 124 1.84 -26.49 15.55
C VAL A 124 1.33 -26.20 14.15
N GLU A 125 0.14 -26.65 13.80
CA GLU A 125 -0.50 -26.39 12.51
C GLU A 125 -0.71 -24.88 12.30
N THR A 126 -1.19 -24.18 13.32
CA THR A 126 -1.37 -22.72 13.27
C THR A 126 -0.04 -22.01 13.01
N ALA A 127 1.01 -22.36 13.74
CA ALA A 127 2.33 -21.76 13.55
C ALA A 127 2.92 -22.07 12.15
N ASN A 128 2.73 -23.28 11.67
CA ASN A 128 3.15 -23.69 10.33
C ASN A 128 2.37 -22.95 9.24
N HIS A 129 1.06 -22.74 9.42
CA HIS A 129 0.24 -22.03 8.47
C HIS A 129 0.69 -20.57 8.31
N PHE A 130 1.05 -19.88 9.38
CA PHE A 130 1.65 -18.53 9.30
C PHE A 130 2.94 -18.55 8.45
N ARG A 131 3.82 -19.56 8.63
CA ARG A 131 5.04 -19.70 7.84
C ARG A 131 4.75 -19.98 6.36
N CYS A 132 3.73 -20.79 6.07
CA CYS A 132 3.29 -21.06 4.71
C CYS A 132 2.82 -19.78 4.01
N ILE A 133 1.99 -18.95 4.67
CA ILE A 133 1.55 -17.65 4.14
C ILE A 133 2.76 -16.76 3.84
N ASP A 134 3.73 -16.70 4.74
CA ASP A 134 4.96 -15.94 4.55
C ASP A 134 5.75 -16.40 3.33
N GLN A 135 5.93 -17.71 3.17
CA GLN A 135 6.61 -18.28 2.00
C GLN A 135 5.87 -17.96 0.69
N ILE A 136 4.54 -18.05 0.70
CA ILE A 136 3.71 -17.69 -0.46
C ILE A 136 3.90 -16.22 -0.82
N ILE A 137 3.89 -15.31 0.15
CA ILE A 137 4.12 -13.88 -0.08
C ILE A 137 5.51 -13.62 -0.67
N GLU A 138 6.54 -14.28 -0.16
CA GLU A 138 7.93 -14.13 -0.65
C GLU A 138 8.08 -14.64 -2.09
N LEU A 139 7.50 -15.78 -2.39
CA LEU A 139 7.67 -16.51 -3.64
C LEU A 139 6.59 -16.23 -4.68
N ALA A 140 5.60 -15.38 -4.39
CA ALA A 140 4.44 -15.10 -5.25
C ALA A 140 4.77 -14.60 -6.68
N LYS A 141 5.99 -14.12 -6.92
CA LYS A 141 6.45 -13.70 -8.26
C LYS A 141 7.01 -14.85 -9.10
N TYR A 142 7.26 -15.98 -8.48
CA TYR A 142 7.80 -17.16 -9.18
C TYR A 142 6.67 -18.07 -9.65
N PRO A 143 6.88 -18.82 -10.73
CA PRO A 143 5.90 -19.80 -11.19
C PRO A 143 5.65 -20.88 -10.13
N LEU A 144 4.39 -21.30 -10.02
CA LEU A 144 4.05 -22.42 -9.17
C LEU A 144 4.72 -23.70 -9.70
N SER A 145 5.41 -24.42 -8.82
CA SER A 145 6.09 -25.66 -9.16
C SER A 145 5.76 -26.76 -8.15
N GLU A 146 5.88 -28.01 -8.58
CA GLU A 146 5.71 -29.18 -7.69
C GLU A 146 6.68 -29.14 -6.51
N ALA A 147 7.92 -28.70 -6.74
CA ALA A 147 8.92 -28.54 -5.68
C ALA A 147 8.48 -27.55 -4.61
N PHE A 148 7.87 -26.41 -5.03
CA PHE A 148 7.35 -25.43 -4.10
C PHE A 148 6.15 -25.97 -3.30
N ILE A 149 5.22 -26.66 -3.96
CA ILE A 149 4.09 -27.30 -3.26
C ILE A 149 4.59 -28.27 -2.19
N LYS A 150 5.56 -29.13 -2.52
CA LYS A 150 6.17 -30.05 -1.56
C LYS A 150 6.83 -29.31 -0.39
N GLN A 151 7.48 -28.18 -0.64
CA GLN A 151 8.12 -27.36 0.41
C GLN A 151 7.12 -26.80 1.42
N LEU A 152 5.87 -26.51 1.00
CA LEU A 152 4.83 -26.02 1.90
C LEU A 152 4.30 -27.12 2.84
N HIS A 153 4.54 -28.41 2.55
CA HIS A 153 4.08 -29.56 3.33
C HIS A 153 5.14 -30.13 4.29
N TYR A 154 6.34 -29.56 4.32
CA TYR A 154 7.41 -29.92 5.24
C TYR A 154 7.55 -28.88 6.36
#